data_ee42ca67468e2650829257330cf9581d
#
_entry.id   ee42ca67468e2650829257330cf9581d
#
_cell.length_a   1.000
_cell.length_b   1.000
_cell.length_c   1.000
_cell.angle_alpha   90.00
_cell.angle_beta   90.00
_cell.angle_gamma   90.00
#
_symmetry.space_group_name_H-M   'P 1'
#
loop_
_entity.id
_entity.type
_entity.pdbx_description
1 polymer ?
#
loop_
_entity_poly.entity_id
_entity_poly.type
_entity_poly.pdbx_seq_one_letter_code
_entity_poly.pdbx_strand_id
1 'polypeptide(L)'
;NLENSYFEKGEGKKIFDWLVENAFKYGFHMTYDNQEETKRTGYKMEKWHWSYMPISEQFLIQFNKYIQCEDISSFNGSKFACHQEVDVIKNFVNGINTDFKK
;
A
#
# COMPACT_ATOMS: atom_id res chain seq x y z
N ASN A 1 -6.86 -9.88 13.17
CA ASN A 1 -7.98 -9.90 12.23
C ASN A 1 -7.69 -8.96 11.04
N LEU A 2 -7.79 -9.49 9.84
CA LEU A 2 -7.47 -8.76 8.60
C LEU A 2 -8.74 -8.30 7.88
N GLU A 3 -9.67 -7.72 8.62
CA GLU A 3 -10.90 -7.15 8.09
C GLU A 3 -11.10 -5.75 8.63
N ASN A 4 -11.53 -4.83 7.77
CA ASN A 4 -11.77 -3.44 8.18
C ASN A 4 -12.82 -3.35 9.31
N SER A 5 -13.81 -4.23 9.28
CA SER A 5 -14.88 -4.24 10.29
C SER A 5 -14.36 -4.43 11.72
N TYR A 6 -13.28 -5.18 11.90
CA TYR A 6 -12.65 -5.35 13.21
C TYR A 6 -12.18 -4.00 13.80
N PHE A 7 -11.75 -3.09 12.94
CA PHE A 7 -11.17 -1.80 13.33
C PHE A 7 -12.21 -0.68 13.43
N GLU A 8 -13.49 -1.00 13.26
CA GLU A 8 -14.56 -0.01 13.29
C GLU A 8 -15.22 0.14 14.66
N LYS A 9 -15.00 -0.81 15.56
CA LYS A 9 -15.55 -0.79 16.93
C LYS A 9 -14.69 -1.60 17.89
N GLY A 10 -14.95 -1.43 19.19
CA GLY A 10 -14.28 -2.20 20.25
C GLY A 10 -12.78 -1.96 20.31
N GLU A 11 -12.04 -2.98 20.69
CA GLU A 11 -10.58 -2.90 20.85
C GLU A 11 -9.87 -2.60 19.53
N GLY A 12 -10.36 -3.17 18.41
CA GLY A 12 -9.78 -2.91 17.10
C GLY A 12 -9.84 -1.43 16.73
N LYS A 13 -10.95 -0.76 17.03
CA LYS A 13 -11.07 0.67 16.78
C LYS A 13 -10.08 1.48 17.62
N LYS A 14 -9.90 1.13 18.88
CA LYS A 14 -8.93 1.80 19.75
C LYS A 14 -7.51 1.68 19.19
N ILE A 15 -7.14 0.49 18.71
CA ILE A 15 -5.85 0.25 18.07
C ILE A 15 -5.71 1.11 16.82
N PHE A 16 -6.71 1.10 15.95
CA PHE A 16 -6.68 1.85 14.70
C PHE A 16 -6.60 3.36 14.95
N ASP A 17 -7.42 3.88 15.85
CA ASP A 17 -7.40 5.31 16.19
C ASP A 17 -6.03 5.73 16.73
N TRP A 18 -5.41 4.89 17.57
CA TRP A 18 -4.07 5.14 18.07
C TRP A 18 -3.02 5.14 16.95
N LEU A 19 -3.11 4.18 16.02
CA LEU A 19 -2.20 4.11 14.88
C LEU A 19 -2.34 5.35 13.99
N VAL A 20 -3.56 5.76 13.67
CA VAL A 20 -3.79 6.96 12.86
C VAL A 20 -3.15 8.20 13.49
N GLU A 21 -3.25 8.32 14.80
CA GLU A 21 -2.70 9.48 15.53
C GLU A 21 -1.19 9.42 15.73
N ASN A 22 -0.62 8.22 15.89
CA ASN A 22 0.73 8.09 16.41
C ASN A 22 1.72 7.36 15.51
N ALA A 23 1.27 6.50 14.61
CA ALA A 23 2.16 5.60 13.87
C ALA A 23 3.27 6.34 13.10
N PHE A 24 2.97 7.51 12.53
CA PHE A 24 3.96 8.29 11.80
C PHE A 24 5.14 8.74 12.68
N LYS A 25 4.92 8.95 13.97
CA LYS A 25 5.98 9.31 14.92
C LYS A 25 7.04 8.21 15.05
N TYR A 26 6.66 6.99 14.70
CA TYR A 26 7.53 5.81 14.76
C TYR A 26 7.96 5.32 13.38
N GLY A 27 7.65 6.10 12.34
CA GLY A 27 8.06 5.79 10.97
C GLY A 27 7.07 4.91 10.20
N PHE A 28 5.87 4.73 10.70
CA PHE A 28 4.85 3.92 10.02
C PHE A 28 3.78 4.78 9.37
N HIS A 29 3.29 4.33 8.21
CA HIS A 29 2.15 4.94 7.54
C HIS A 29 1.21 3.86 7.00
N MET A 30 -0.05 4.23 6.83
CA MET A 30 -1.04 3.32 6.27
C MET A 30 -0.77 3.15 4.78
N THR A 31 -0.47 1.92 4.38
CA THR A 31 -0.08 1.59 2.99
C THR A 31 -1.25 1.81 2.03
N TYR A 32 -2.43 1.34 2.40
CA TYR A 32 -3.65 1.47 1.60
C TYR A 32 -4.68 2.30 2.36
N ASP A 33 -4.57 3.60 2.19
CA ASP A 33 -5.47 4.58 2.79
C ASP A 33 -6.78 4.72 2.00
N ASN A 34 -7.62 5.68 2.34
CA ASN A 34 -8.88 5.90 1.68
C ASN A 34 -8.66 6.43 0.24
N GLN A 35 -8.93 5.58 -0.75
CA GLN A 35 -8.75 5.90 -2.17
C GLN A 35 -9.61 7.08 -2.63
N GLU A 36 -10.79 7.26 -2.05
CA GLU A 36 -11.69 8.35 -2.44
C GLU A 36 -11.10 9.71 -2.09
N GLU A 37 -10.35 9.78 -1.00
CA GLU A 37 -9.68 11.00 -0.56
C GLU A 37 -8.38 11.25 -1.32
N THR A 38 -7.59 10.21 -1.55
CA THR A 38 -6.23 10.33 -2.08
C THR A 38 -6.14 10.10 -3.58
N LYS A 39 -7.20 9.56 -4.19
CA LYS A 39 -7.29 9.31 -5.65
C LYS A 39 -6.22 8.37 -6.19
N ARG A 40 -5.57 7.58 -5.33
CA ARG A 40 -4.60 6.58 -5.76
C ARG A 40 -5.28 5.37 -6.41
N THR A 41 -4.51 4.59 -7.13
CA THR A 41 -4.90 3.25 -7.60
C THR A 41 -4.54 2.18 -6.55
N GLY A 42 -4.43 0.93 -6.93
CA GLY A 42 -4.08 -0.15 -6.03
C GLY A 42 -5.28 -0.71 -5.26
N TYR A 43 -4.99 -1.37 -4.16
CA TYR A 43 -6.02 -2.00 -3.35
C TYR A 43 -6.82 -0.98 -2.56
N LYS A 44 -8.04 -1.36 -2.21
CA LYS A 44 -8.88 -0.58 -1.31
C LYS A 44 -8.25 -0.47 0.07
N MET A 45 -8.76 0.46 0.87
CA MET A 45 -8.27 0.69 2.23
C MET A 45 -8.14 -0.59 3.04
N GLU A 46 -6.99 -0.73 3.69
CA GLU A 46 -6.67 -1.85 4.59
C GLU A 46 -6.21 -1.29 5.93
N LYS A 47 -7.11 -1.26 6.90
CA LYS A 47 -6.85 -0.65 8.21
C LYS A 47 -5.78 -1.39 9.03
N TRP A 48 -5.44 -2.61 8.64
CA TRP A 48 -4.43 -3.44 9.29
C TRP A 48 -3.03 -3.31 8.68
N HIS A 49 -2.89 -2.66 7.51
CA HIS A 49 -1.66 -2.69 6.72
C HIS A 49 -0.87 -1.39 6.87
N TRP A 50 0.22 -1.46 7.59
CA TRP A 50 1.09 -0.32 7.87
C TRP A 50 2.51 -0.62 7.40
N SER A 51 3.11 0.30 6.68
CA SER A 51 4.48 0.18 6.16
C SER A 51 5.44 0.98 7.02
N TYR A 52 6.60 0.38 7.28
CA TYR A 52 7.70 1.10 7.91
C TYR A 52 8.45 1.92 6.86
N MET A 53 8.18 3.20 6.82
CA MET A 53 8.58 4.14 5.78
C MET A 53 10.10 4.18 5.55
N PRO A 54 10.97 4.20 6.59
CA PRO A 54 12.40 4.33 6.35
C PRO A 54 12.98 3.22 5.47
N ILE A 55 12.32 2.06 5.45
CA ILE A 55 12.74 0.93 4.60
C ILE A 55 11.88 0.86 3.34
N SER A 56 10.57 0.95 3.48
CA SER A 56 9.64 0.75 2.36
C SER A 56 9.81 1.80 1.26
N GLU A 57 10.09 3.04 1.63
CA GLU A 57 10.35 4.11 0.67
C GLU A 57 11.57 3.80 -0.18
N GLN A 58 12.67 3.35 0.44
CA GLN A 58 13.88 2.99 -0.28
C GLN A 58 13.67 1.79 -1.20
N PHE A 59 12.92 0.80 -0.76
CA PHE A 59 12.57 -0.34 -1.60
C PHE A 59 11.76 0.08 -2.81
N LEU A 60 10.79 0.97 -2.64
CA LEU A 60 10.00 1.47 -3.76
C LEU A 60 10.86 2.23 -4.77
N ILE A 61 11.76 3.10 -4.29
CA ILE A 61 12.70 3.83 -5.15
C ILE A 61 13.57 2.85 -5.95
N GLN A 62 14.14 1.84 -5.28
CA GLN A 62 14.97 0.83 -5.93
C GLN A 62 14.18 -0.03 -6.91
N PHE A 63 12.97 -0.43 -6.54
CA PHE A 63 12.09 -1.18 -7.43
C PHE A 63 11.84 -0.39 -8.72
N ASN A 64 11.44 0.87 -8.59
CA ASN A 64 11.14 1.72 -9.76
C ASN A 64 12.37 1.98 -10.63
N LYS A 65 13.56 1.95 -10.04
CA LYS A 65 14.82 2.14 -10.77
C LYS A 65 15.26 0.91 -11.54
N TYR A 66 15.10 -0.28 -10.95
CA TYR A 66 15.73 -1.49 -11.49
C TYR A 66 14.75 -2.52 -12.05
N ILE A 67 13.49 -2.50 -11.66
CA ILE A 67 12.51 -3.49 -12.08
C ILE A 67 11.64 -2.91 -13.19
N GLN A 68 11.55 -3.65 -14.30
CA GLN A 68 10.70 -3.32 -15.43
C GLN A 68 9.62 -4.39 -15.55
N CYS A 69 8.59 -4.08 -16.32
CA CYS A 69 7.48 -5.00 -16.51
C CYS A 69 7.94 -6.34 -17.10
N GLU A 70 8.94 -6.31 -17.96
CA GLU A 70 9.52 -7.50 -18.59
C GLU A 70 10.15 -8.47 -17.57
N ASP A 71 10.55 -7.97 -16.41
CA ASP A 71 11.07 -8.81 -15.33
C ASP A 71 10.00 -9.66 -14.66
N ILE A 72 8.71 -9.27 -14.83
CA ILE A 72 7.56 -10.00 -14.30
C ILE A 72 7.15 -11.05 -15.35
N SER A 73 7.74 -12.23 -15.26
CA SER A 73 7.59 -13.25 -16.29
C SER A 73 7.70 -14.67 -15.71
N SER A 74 7.46 -15.65 -16.60
CA SER A 74 7.73 -17.06 -16.32
C SER A 74 6.78 -17.74 -15.32
N PHE A 75 5.59 -17.19 -15.12
CA PHE A 75 4.54 -17.84 -14.34
C PHE A 75 3.17 -17.63 -15.01
N ASN A 76 2.20 -18.44 -14.61
CA ASN A 76 0.84 -18.36 -15.16
C ASN A 76 0.23 -16.98 -14.93
N GLY A 77 -0.22 -16.33 -16.00
CA GLY A 77 -0.84 -15.03 -15.94
C GLY A 77 0.15 -13.85 -15.99
N SER A 78 1.46 -14.10 -15.96
CA SER A 78 2.47 -13.01 -15.96
C SER A 78 2.35 -12.06 -17.14
N LYS A 79 1.95 -12.57 -18.31
CA LYS A 79 1.75 -11.75 -19.52
C LYS A 79 0.69 -10.67 -19.36
N PHE A 80 -0.24 -10.84 -18.44
CA PHE A 80 -1.29 -9.85 -18.17
C PHE A 80 -0.82 -8.73 -17.24
N ALA A 81 0.25 -8.95 -16.48
CA ALA A 81 0.75 -7.96 -15.54
C ALA A 81 1.14 -6.64 -16.21
N CYS A 82 1.69 -6.72 -17.43
CA CYS A 82 2.11 -5.57 -18.22
C CYS A 82 1.05 -5.07 -19.19
N HIS A 83 -0.10 -5.72 -19.22
CA HIS A 83 -1.19 -5.29 -20.09
C HIS A 83 -1.66 -3.90 -19.68
N GLN A 84 -1.95 -3.06 -20.68
CA GLN A 84 -2.32 -1.65 -20.48
C GLN A 84 -3.47 -1.48 -19.46
N GLU A 85 -4.42 -2.41 -19.44
CA GLU A 85 -5.56 -2.35 -18.51
C GLU A 85 -5.20 -2.73 -17.07
N VAL A 86 -4.17 -3.55 -16.89
CA VAL A 86 -3.71 -3.98 -15.56
C VAL A 86 -2.57 -3.10 -15.08
N ASP A 87 -1.49 -3.01 -15.83
CA ASP A 87 -0.29 -2.24 -15.51
C ASP A 87 0.08 -2.35 -14.03
N VAL A 88 0.54 -3.52 -13.62
CA VAL A 88 0.74 -3.86 -12.21
C VAL A 88 1.72 -2.93 -11.52
N ILE A 89 2.76 -2.47 -12.21
CA ILE A 89 3.75 -1.57 -11.60
C ILE A 89 3.13 -0.21 -11.30
N LYS A 90 2.44 0.37 -12.28
CA LYS A 90 1.80 1.68 -12.10
C LYS A 90 0.64 1.62 -11.11
N ASN A 91 -0.26 0.67 -11.30
CA ASN A 91 -1.54 0.67 -10.61
C ASN A 91 -1.53 -0.06 -9.26
N PHE A 92 -0.54 -0.93 -9.01
CA PHE A 92 -0.48 -1.69 -7.76
C PHE A 92 0.81 -1.45 -6.99
N VAL A 93 1.98 -1.66 -7.58
CA VAL A 93 3.25 -1.40 -6.87
C VAL A 93 3.35 0.06 -6.46
N ASN A 94 3.00 0.98 -7.35
CA ASN A 94 2.99 2.42 -7.08
C ASN A 94 1.61 2.93 -6.67
N GLY A 95 0.60 2.07 -6.61
CA GLY A 95 -0.77 2.42 -6.22
C GLY A 95 -0.98 2.42 -4.71
N ILE A 96 0.00 2.88 -3.95
CA ILE A 96 -0.01 2.94 -2.49
C ILE A 96 -0.03 4.40 -2.02
N ASN A 97 -0.34 4.60 -0.75
CA ASN A 97 -0.19 5.90 -0.11
C ASN A 97 1.28 6.31 -0.08
N THR A 98 1.59 7.45 -0.68
CA THR A 98 2.94 8.03 -0.67
C THR A 98 3.01 9.31 0.18
N ASP A 99 1.94 9.66 0.87
CA ASP A 99 1.94 10.76 1.83
C ASP A 99 2.41 10.26 3.19
N PHE A 100 3.71 10.37 3.41
CA PHE A 100 4.36 9.84 4.61
C PHE A 100 4.16 10.72 5.87
N LYS A 101 3.35 11.74 5.79
CA LYS A 101 3.02 12.60 6.95
C LYS A 101 1.75 12.18 7.66
N LYS A 102 1.11 11.13 7.18
CA LYS A 102 -0.13 10.62 7.75
C LYS A 102 -0.07 9.13 8.00
#